data_21e056071f378a1f9dcc371e9a6783b8
#
_entry.id   21e056071f378a1f9dcc371e9a6783b8
#
_cell.length_a   1.000
_cell.length_b   1.000
_cell.length_c   1.000
_cell.angle_alpha   90.00
_cell.angle_beta   90.00
_cell.angle_gamma   90.00
#
_symmetry.space_group_name_H-M   'P 1'
#
loop_
_entity.id
_entity.type
_entity.pdbx_description
1 polymer ?
#
loop_
_entity_poly.entity_id
_entity_poly.type
_entity_poly.pdbx_seq_one_letter_code
_entity_poly.pdbx_strand_id
1 'polypeptide(L)'
;MEQQVKDDIQRVFQLQKKQQKALRASTAEQRREKLQRFLDSVIAHEEEIIEAIRKDVRKPYHEVKKAEIEGTKKAIRDNMNNLEQWMAPKEVGSSLSPDANGILMYEPKGVTLILGPWNYPFMLTMAPLAASLAAGNSAIVKLSDFTMNTSNIAAKVIRDAFDEKEVAIFEGEVEVATELLDQPFDHIFFTGSTNVGKIVMTAAAKHLASVTLELGGKSPTIIDSEYDLMDAAKKIAVGKFVNAGQTCIAPDYLFIKKDVQDKFAGILQTVVNAGFMEDDHTPDRSKFTQIVNDRDKPLALYVFSKNQDLIDNVLQHTTSGNAAINDVVVHFSDVNLPFGGVNTSGIGSYHGVYGFKEFSHEKGVFIQASK
;
A
#
# COMPACT_ATOMS: atom_id res chain seq x y z
N MET A 1 7.09 -1.88 -27.94
CA MET A 1 7.48 -0.56 -27.37
C MET A 1 8.37 0.19 -28.33
N GLU A 2 8.15 1.49 -28.54
CA GLU A 2 8.96 2.34 -29.41
C GLU A 2 10.36 2.58 -28.80
N GLN A 3 11.40 2.70 -29.64
CA GLN A 3 12.77 2.95 -29.19
C GLN A 3 12.86 4.25 -28.37
N GLN A 4 12.11 5.26 -28.75
CA GLN A 4 12.06 6.56 -28.06
C GLN A 4 11.67 6.41 -26.58
N VAL A 5 10.71 5.53 -26.24
CA VAL A 5 10.30 5.30 -24.85
C VAL A 5 11.43 4.67 -24.02
N LYS A 6 12.20 3.76 -24.63
CA LYS A 6 13.37 3.16 -23.95
C LYS A 6 14.45 4.22 -23.68
N ASP A 7 14.73 5.05 -24.67
CA ASP A 7 15.73 6.11 -24.54
C ASP A 7 15.32 7.13 -23.47
N ASP A 8 14.02 7.47 -23.41
CA ASP A 8 13.47 8.37 -22.39
C ASP A 8 13.52 7.74 -20.97
N ILE A 9 13.20 6.46 -20.81
CA ILE A 9 13.34 5.75 -19.53
C ILE A 9 14.80 5.82 -19.05
N GLN A 10 15.74 5.48 -19.92
CA GLN A 10 17.16 5.52 -19.58
C GLN A 10 17.63 6.95 -19.25
N ARG A 11 17.24 7.94 -20.05
CA ARG A 11 17.57 9.36 -19.85
C ARG A 11 17.06 9.85 -18.49
N VAL A 12 15.79 9.63 -18.18
CA VAL A 12 15.17 10.05 -16.91
C VAL A 12 15.80 9.35 -15.73
N PHE A 13 16.03 8.03 -15.83
CA PHE A 13 16.70 7.28 -14.78
C PHE A 13 18.10 7.88 -14.48
N GLN A 14 18.92 8.16 -15.50
CA GLN A 14 20.23 8.77 -15.31
C GLN A 14 20.16 10.20 -14.76
N LEU A 15 19.13 10.97 -15.13
CA LEU A 15 18.88 12.29 -14.58
C LEU A 15 18.57 12.22 -13.06
N GLN A 16 17.74 11.28 -12.64
CA GLN A 16 17.41 11.05 -11.23
C GLN A 16 18.62 10.53 -10.44
N LYS A 17 19.43 9.63 -11.00
CA LYS A 17 20.69 9.17 -10.38
C LYS A 17 21.62 10.33 -10.04
N LYS A 18 21.74 11.33 -10.92
CA LYS A 18 22.58 12.52 -10.67
C LYS A 18 22.09 13.38 -9.51
N GLN A 19 20.78 13.34 -9.20
CA GLN A 19 20.19 14.13 -8.10
C GLN A 19 20.38 13.48 -6.72
N GLN A 20 20.72 12.21 -6.62
CA GLN A 20 20.79 11.46 -5.34
C GLN A 20 21.65 12.16 -4.28
N LYS A 21 22.80 12.75 -4.66
CA LYS A 21 23.68 13.43 -3.72
C LYS A 21 22.99 14.65 -3.08
N ALA A 22 22.30 15.46 -3.87
CA ALA A 22 21.56 16.62 -3.40
C ALA A 22 20.36 16.21 -2.55
N LEU A 23 19.62 15.19 -2.97
CA LEU A 23 18.44 14.69 -2.25
C LEU A 23 18.80 14.09 -0.90
N ARG A 24 19.95 13.40 -0.79
CA ARG A 24 20.46 12.88 0.49
C ARG A 24 20.70 13.99 1.52
N ALA A 25 21.14 15.16 1.07
CA ALA A 25 21.39 16.33 1.92
C ALA A 25 20.16 17.21 2.15
N SER A 26 18.98 16.82 1.60
CA SER A 26 17.77 17.62 1.71
C SER A 26 17.26 17.71 3.15
N THR A 27 16.84 18.91 3.56
CA THR A 27 16.27 19.18 4.88
C THR A 27 14.80 18.71 4.96
N ALA A 28 14.27 18.61 6.19
CA ALA A 28 12.85 18.30 6.39
C ALA A 28 11.95 19.36 5.72
N GLU A 29 12.35 20.63 5.76
CA GLU A 29 11.60 21.73 5.11
C GLU A 29 11.53 21.54 3.60
N GLN A 30 12.65 21.28 2.93
CA GLN A 30 12.70 21.04 1.49
C GLN A 30 11.84 19.83 1.07
N ARG A 31 11.80 18.77 1.90
CA ARG A 31 10.92 17.61 1.63
C ARG A 31 9.46 17.95 1.89
N ARG A 32 9.17 18.78 2.90
CA ARG A 32 7.81 19.25 3.20
C ARG A 32 7.28 20.13 2.06
N GLU A 33 8.06 21.07 1.54
CA GLU A 33 7.69 21.89 0.37
C GLU A 33 7.36 21.01 -0.86
N LYS A 34 8.16 19.96 -1.09
CA LYS A 34 7.92 19.00 -2.17
C LYS A 34 6.58 18.25 -1.99
N LEU A 35 6.32 17.77 -0.79
CA LEU A 35 5.07 17.11 -0.44
C LEU A 35 3.88 18.07 -0.50
N GLN A 36 4.08 19.35 -0.16
CA GLN A 36 3.02 20.36 -0.27
C GLN A 36 2.64 20.60 -1.73
N ARG A 37 3.61 20.76 -2.64
CA ARG A 37 3.32 20.86 -4.09
C ARG A 37 2.53 19.64 -4.60
N PHE A 38 2.88 18.46 -4.11
CA PHE A 38 2.15 17.23 -4.44
C PHE A 38 0.71 17.28 -3.94
N LEU A 39 0.49 17.66 -2.68
CA LEU A 39 -0.85 17.83 -2.10
C LEU A 39 -1.68 18.85 -2.87
N ASP A 40 -1.10 19.99 -3.20
CA ASP A 40 -1.77 21.06 -3.93
C ASP A 40 -2.21 20.60 -5.33
N SER A 41 -1.35 19.86 -6.03
CA SER A 41 -1.69 19.29 -7.34
C SER A 41 -2.81 18.24 -7.23
N VAL A 42 -2.79 17.36 -6.23
CA VAL A 42 -3.88 16.40 -5.99
C VAL A 42 -5.21 17.12 -5.72
N ILE A 43 -5.19 18.19 -4.94
CA ILE A 43 -6.38 19.01 -4.64
C ILE A 43 -6.89 19.71 -5.90
N ALA A 44 -6.00 20.28 -6.69
CA ALA A 44 -6.36 21.01 -7.90
C ALA A 44 -7.03 20.11 -8.94
N HIS A 45 -6.68 18.81 -9.00
CA HIS A 45 -7.21 17.85 -9.95
C HIS A 45 -8.23 16.86 -9.38
N GLU A 46 -8.76 17.10 -8.16
CA GLU A 46 -9.62 16.15 -7.43
C GLU A 46 -10.76 15.60 -8.28
N GLU A 47 -11.56 16.46 -8.90
CA GLU A 47 -12.72 16.03 -9.68
C GLU A 47 -12.32 15.30 -10.98
N GLU A 48 -11.22 15.70 -11.63
CA GLU A 48 -10.69 14.99 -12.80
C GLU A 48 -10.22 13.58 -12.43
N ILE A 49 -9.58 13.42 -11.26
CA ILE A 49 -9.14 12.12 -10.75
C ILE A 49 -10.35 11.23 -10.46
N ILE A 50 -11.37 11.77 -9.78
CA ILE A 50 -12.60 11.03 -9.46
C ILE A 50 -13.26 10.52 -10.74
N GLU A 51 -13.41 11.38 -11.73
CA GLU A 51 -14.05 11.01 -12.99
C GLU A 51 -13.24 9.96 -13.77
N ALA A 52 -11.92 10.08 -13.78
CA ALA A 52 -11.03 9.10 -14.42
C ALA A 52 -11.16 7.71 -13.79
N ILE A 53 -11.12 7.62 -12.45
CA ILE A 53 -11.26 6.36 -11.73
C ILE A 53 -12.66 5.75 -11.96
N ARG A 54 -13.70 6.56 -11.98
CA ARG A 54 -15.06 6.10 -12.26
C ARG A 54 -15.19 5.52 -13.67
N LYS A 55 -14.52 6.11 -14.68
CA LYS A 55 -14.46 5.56 -16.03
C LYS A 55 -13.75 4.22 -16.09
N ASP A 56 -12.64 4.07 -15.39
CA ASP A 56 -11.83 2.85 -15.43
C ASP A 56 -12.45 1.69 -14.64
N VAL A 57 -12.87 1.93 -13.40
CA VAL A 57 -13.27 0.85 -12.46
C VAL A 57 -14.73 0.91 -12.02
N ARG A 58 -15.52 1.87 -12.50
CA ARG A 58 -16.94 2.08 -12.18
C ARG A 58 -17.24 2.22 -10.68
N LYS A 59 -16.26 2.62 -9.91
CA LYS A 59 -16.37 2.83 -8.47
C LYS A 59 -17.33 4.00 -8.18
N PRO A 60 -18.27 3.90 -7.19
CA PRO A 60 -19.16 4.99 -6.84
C PRO A 60 -18.39 6.24 -6.41
N TYR A 61 -18.94 7.44 -6.69
CA TYR A 61 -18.29 8.72 -6.36
C TYR A 61 -17.81 8.80 -4.92
N HIS A 62 -18.67 8.44 -3.96
CA HIS A 62 -18.35 8.53 -2.54
C HIS A 62 -17.21 7.58 -2.12
N GLU A 63 -17.12 6.39 -2.74
CA GLU A 63 -16.02 5.45 -2.50
C GLU A 63 -14.71 5.98 -3.09
N VAL A 64 -14.73 6.54 -4.31
CA VAL A 64 -13.54 7.16 -4.91
C VAL A 64 -13.06 8.31 -4.04
N LYS A 65 -13.97 9.22 -3.66
CA LYS A 65 -13.62 10.37 -2.84
C LYS A 65 -13.00 9.95 -1.50
N LYS A 66 -13.61 9.00 -0.80
CA LYS A 66 -13.14 8.54 0.52
C LYS A 66 -11.85 7.74 0.44
N ALA A 67 -11.79 6.73 -0.44
CA ALA A 67 -10.68 5.78 -0.46
C ALA A 67 -9.47 6.30 -1.26
N GLU A 68 -9.71 6.88 -2.44
CA GLU A 68 -8.62 7.27 -3.33
C GLU A 68 -8.13 8.70 -3.04
N ILE A 69 -9.05 9.67 -2.92
CA ILE A 69 -8.68 11.07 -2.75
C ILE A 69 -8.28 11.37 -1.30
N GLU A 70 -9.19 11.15 -0.34
CA GLU A 70 -8.90 11.47 1.05
C GLU A 70 -7.82 10.55 1.63
N GLY A 71 -7.75 9.28 1.16
CA GLY A 71 -6.65 8.37 1.49
C GLY A 71 -5.28 8.92 1.05
N THR A 72 -5.18 9.40 -0.19
CA THR A 72 -3.95 10.01 -0.72
C THR A 72 -3.59 11.28 0.03
N LYS A 73 -4.55 12.21 0.21
CA LYS A 73 -4.32 13.45 0.96
C LYS A 73 -3.86 13.19 2.39
N LYS A 74 -4.47 12.20 3.06
CA LYS A 74 -4.09 11.78 4.40
C LYS A 74 -2.65 11.27 4.43
N ALA A 75 -2.27 10.39 3.50
CA ALA A 75 -0.92 9.85 3.42
C ALA A 75 0.13 10.97 3.21
N ILE A 76 -0.14 11.93 2.32
CA ILE A 76 0.78 13.06 2.09
C ILE A 76 0.91 13.91 3.35
N ARG A 77 -0.21 14.30 3.99
CA ARG A 77 -0.21 15.12 5.21
C ARG A 77 0.50 14.42 6.38
N ASP A 78 0.29 13.13 6.55
CA ASP A 78 0.92 12.34 7.61
C ASP A 78 2.45 12.35 7.46
N ASN A 79 2.94 12.14 6.24
CA ASN A 79 4.36 12.26 5.94
C ASN A 79 4.90 13.66 6.22
N MET A 80 4.20 14.73 5.79
CA MET A 80 4.61 16.12 6.03
C MET A 80 4.72 16.47 7.53
N ASN A 81 3.75 16.03 8.30
CA ASN A 81 3.63 16.38 9.72
C ASN A 81 4.70 15.71 10.60
N ASN A 82 5.22 14.56 10.18
CA ASN A 82 6.12 13.75 10.98
C ASN A 82 7.59 13.78 10.49
N LEU A 83 7.90 14.48 9.40
CA LEU A 83 9.22 14.48 8.77
C LEU A 83 10.37 14.75 9.73
N GLU A 84 10.28 15.79 10.55
CA GLU A 84 11.34 16.18 11.49
C GLU A 84 11.62 15.07 12.49
N GLN A 85 10.56 14.48 13.05
CA GLN A 85 10.67 13.39 14.00
C GLN A 85 11.28 12.13 13.35
N TRP A 86 10.87 11.81 12.13
CA TRP A 86 11.34 10.59 11.45
C TRP A 86 12.76 10.73 10.90
N MET A 87 13.17 11.94 10.52
CA MET A 87 14.53 12.24 10.03
C MET A 87 15.54 12.43 11.16
N ALA A 88 15.08 12.68 12.38
CA ALA A 88 15.96 12.91 13.52
C ALA A 88 16.81 11.66 13.83
N PRO A 89 18.14 11.80 14.02
CA PRO A 89 18.97 10.71 14.51
C PRO A 89 18.47 10.21 15.87
N LYS A 90 18.41 8.90 16.04
CA LYS A 90 17.98 8.25 17.28
C LYS A 90 19.17 7.73 18.05
N GLU A 91 19.40 8.22 19.27
CA GLU A 91 20.40 7.68 20.15
C GLU A 91 20.01 6.29 20.66
N VAL A 92 20.95 5.35 20.60
CA VAL A 92 20.78 3.95 21.04
C VAL A 92 21.84 3.53 22.07
N GLY A 93 22.77 4.44 22.40
CA GLY A 93 23.89 4.14 23.30
C GLY A 93 24.91 3.18 22.69
N SER A 94 25.86 2.75 23.49
CA SER A 94 26.86 1.73 23.12
C SER A 94 26.94 0.62 24.14
N SER A 95 27.02 -0.62 23.68
CA SER A 95 27.28 -1.78 24.52
C SER A 95 28.78 -2.03 24.78
N LEU A 96 29.66 -1.29 24.09
CA LEU A 96 31.11 -1.51 24.13
C LEU A 96 31.82 -0.67 25.19
N SER A 97 31.38 0.57 25.44
CA SER A 97 31.99 1.48 26.37
C SER A 97 30.99 2.53 26.86
N PRO A 98 31.03 2.91 28.14
CA PRO A 98 30.26 4.05 28.66
C PRO A 98 30.61 5.39 28.00
N ASP A 99 31.84 5.53 27.48
CA ASP A 99 32.34 6.73 26.82
C ASP A 99 32.05 6.76 25.32
N ALA A 100 31.31 5.78 24.81
CA ALA A 100 30.91 5.69 23.41
C ALA A 100 29.40 5.83 23.26
N ASN A 101 28.96 6.34 22.13
CA ASN A 101 27.55 6.45 21.77
C ASN A 101 27.28 5.78 20.41
N GLY A 102 26.08 5.26 20.25
CA GLY A 102 25.55 4.76 18.99
C GLY A 102 24.35 5.61 18.59
N ILE A 103 24.27 5.94 17.32
CA ILE A 103 23.09 6.58 16.74
C ILE A 103 22.60 5.83 15.52
N LEU A 104 21.28 5.84 15.31
CA LEU A 104 20.64 5.37 14.08
C LEU A 104 20.24 6.59 13.25
N MET A 105 20.57 6.57 11.97
CA MET A 105 20.20 7.59 10.99
C MET A 105 19.47 6.96 9.83
N TYR A 106 18.53 7.70 9.23
CA TYR A 106 17.81 7.26 8.02
C TYR A 106 18.29 8.09 6.82
N GLU A 107 18.77 7.38 5.81
CA GLU A 107 19.21 7.96 4.53
C GLU A 107 18.28 7.49 3.40
N PRO A 108 17.99 8.32 2.35
CA PRO A 108 17.24 7.87 1.19
C PRO A 108 17.95 6.69 0.52
N LYS A 109 17.19 5.70 0.06
CA LYS A 109 17.72 4.59 -0.74
C LYS A 109 18.28 5.07 -2.07
N GLY A 110 17.60 6.01 -2.74
CA GLY A 110 18.09 6.59 -4.00
C GLY A 110 17.01 6.82 -5.05
N VAL A 111 17.08 6.09 -6.17
CA VAL A 111 16.03 6.12 -7.21
C VAL A 111 15.09 4.94 -6.98
N THR A 112 13.81 5.23 -6.81
CA THR A 112 12.78 4.22 -6.54
C THR A 112 11.85 4.02 -7.74
N LEU A 113 11.40 2.79 -7.95
CA LEU A 113 10.34 2.47 -8.89
C LEU A 113 9.07 2.13 -8.12
N ILE A 114 7.94 2.71 -8.50
CA ILE A 114 6.64 2.44 -7.91
C ILE A 114 5.69 1.94 -8.99
N LEU A 115 5.26 0.68 -8.87
CA LEU A 115 4.34 0.03 -9.79
C LEU A 115 2.99 -0.14 -9.10
N GLY A 116 1.98 0.60 -9.56
CA GLY A 116 0.64 0.64 -8.97
C GLY A 116 -0.32 -0.40 -9.54
N PRO A 117 -1.35 -0.82 -8.75
CA PRO A 117 -2.36 -1.78 -9.15
C PRO A 117 -3.53 -1.09 -9.87
N TRP A 118 -4.50 -1.90 -10.32
CA TRP A 118 -5.70 -1.42 -11.01
C TRP A 118 -6.92 -1.16 -10.11
N ASN A 119 -6.97 -1.77 -8.92
CA ASN A 119 -8.18 -1.76 -8.06
C ASN A 119 -8.34 -0.50 -7.20
N TYR A 120 -7.26 0.10 -6.75
CA TYR A 120 -7.16 1.43 -6.15
C TYR A 120 -6.00 2.16 -6.84
N PRO A 121 -6.18 2.52 -8.11
CA PRO A 121 -5.05 2.87 -8.98
C PRO A 121 -4.35 4.15 -8.56
N PHE A 122 -5.06 5.11 -8.02
CA PHE A 122 -4.48 6.38 -7.62
C PHE A 122 -3.85 6.29 -6.22
N MET A 123 -4.61 5.89 -5.21
CA MET A 123 -4.17 5.90 -3.82
C MET A 123 -3.01 4.91 -3.58
N LEU A 124 -3.12 3.66 -4.07
CA LEU A 124 -2.06 2.65 -3.88
C LEU A 124 -0.78 2.93 -4.69
N THR A 125 -0.78 3.97 -5.51
CA THR A 125 0.42 4.46 -6.19
C THR A 125 0.95 5.74 -5.54
N MET A 126 0.06 6.68 -5.20
CA MET A 126 0.44 8.00 -4.70
C MET A 126 0.83 8.01 -3.22
N ALA A 127 0.27 7.10 -2.40
CA ALA A 127 0.67 7.00 -1.00
C ALA A 127 2.11 6.46 -0.83
N PRO A 128 2.54 5.37 -1.52
CA PRO A 128 3.95 4.98 -1.55
C PRO A 128 4.88 6.07 -2.14
N LEU A 129 4.42 6.81 -3.16
CA LEU A 129 5.18 7.94 -3.69
C LEU A 129 5.43 9.01 -2.61
N ALA A 130 4.40 9.36 -1.83
CA ALA A 130 4.56 10.31 -0.74
C ALA A 130 5.59 9.84 0.31
N ALA A 131 5.58 8.55 0.67
CA ALA A 131 6.56 7.97 1.59
C ALA A 131 7.99 7.97 1.00
N SER A 132 8.12 7.67 -0.29
CA SER A 132 9.41 7.72 -1.01
C SER A 132 9.99 9.15 -1.01
N LEU A 133 9.15 10.15 -1.28
CA LEU A 133 9.56 11.57 -1.27
C LEU A 133 9.90 12.06 0.14
N ALA A 134 9.15 11.63 1.16
CA ALA A 134 9.44 11.91 2.56
C ALA A 134 10.80 11.35 2.99
N ALA A 135 11.14 10.13 2.53
CA ALA A 135 12.45 9.53 2.76
C ALA A 135 13.59 10.24 1.99
N GLY A 136 13.27 11.10 1.01
CA GLY A 136 14.25 11.89 0.25
C GLY A 136 14.71 11.23 -1.05
N ASN A 137 13.95 10.28 -1.58
CA ASN A 137 14.25 9.63 -2.86
C ASN A 137 13.76 10.48 -4.05
N SER A 138 14.29 10.18 -5.24
CA SER A 138 13.60 10.40 -6.50
C SER A 138 12.79 9.15 -6.87
N ALA A 139 11.77 9.31 -7.72
CA ALA A 139 10.89 8.21 -8.05
C ALA A 139 10.51 8.18 -9.53
N ILE A 140 10.41 6.98 -10.08
CA ILE A 140 9.71 6.72 -11.33
C ILE A 140 8.44 5.93 -11.00
N VAL A 141 7.33 6.33 -11.58
CA VAL A 141 6.00 5.79 -11.30
C VAL A 141 5.41 5.19 -12.57
N LYS A 142 4.74 4.06 -12.43
CA LYS A 142 3.91 3.48 -13.49
C LYS A 142 2.63 2.89 -12.88
N LEU A 143 1.49 3.40 -13.32
CA LEU A 143 0.19 2.85 -12.99
C LEU A 143 -0.12 1.61 -13.86
N SER A 144 -1.19 0.91 -13.49
CA SER A 144 -1.69 -0.22 -14.28
C SER A 144 -2.20 0.23 -15.66
N ASP A 145 -1.91 -0.56 -16.67
CA ASP A 145 -2.44 -0.45 -18.03
C ASP A 145 -3.95 -0.70 -18.14
N PHE A 146 -4.55 -1.39 -17.15
CA PHE A 146 -6.00 -1.56 -17.04
C PHE A 146 -6.75 -0.29 -16.64
N THR A 147 -6.06 0.78 -16.19
CA THR A 147 -6.65 2.03 -15.69
C THR A 147 -6.06 3.24 -16.40
N MET A 148 -6.24 3.28 -17.71
CA MET A 148 -5.62 4.27 -18.59
C MET A 148 -6.08 5.71 -18.31
N ASN A 149 -7.37 5.94 -18.00
CA ASN A 149 -7.85 7.28 -17.67
C ASN A 149 -7.20 7.78 -16.38
N THR A 150 -7.08 6.91 -15.37
CA THR A 150 -6.40 7.23 -14.10
C THR A 150 -4.90 7.45 -14.32
N SER A 151 -4.26 6.67 -15.20
CA SER A 151 -2.84 6.85 -15.53
C SER A 151 -2.61 8.23 -16.16
N ASN A 152 -3.44 8.64 -17.11
CA ASN A 152 -3.34 9.93 -17.79
C ASN A 152 -3.50 11.11 -16.81
N ILE A 153 -4.49 11.08 -15.92
CA ILE A 153 -4.65 12.16 -14.91
C ILE A 153 -3.54 12.13 -13.86
N ALA A 154 -3.07 10.96 -13.47
CA ALA A 154 -1.92 10.84 -12.58
C ALA A 154 -0.65 11.45 -13.19
N ALA A 155 -0.46 11.27 -14.51
CA ALA A 155 0.64 11.90 -15.24
C ALA A 155 0.54 13.44 -15.21
N LYS A 156 -0.66 14.00 -15.34
CA LYS A 156 -0.89 15.45 -15.22
C LYS A 156 -0.55 15.92 -13.80
N VAL A 157 -1.08 15.26 -12.77
CA VAL A 157 -0.81 15.59 -11.36
C VAL A 157 0.69 15.59 -11.04
N ILE A 158 1.41 14.58 -11.53
CA ILE A 158 2.86 14.46 -11.29
C ILE A 158 3.64 15.55 -12.03
N ARG A 159 3.33 15.79 -13.30
CA ARG A 159 4.03 16.82 -14.11
C ARG A 159 3.77 18.24 -13.61
N ASP A 160 2.60 18.52 -13.04
CA ASP A 160 2.28 19.82 -12.44
C ASP A 160 3.01 20.05 -11.11
N ALA A 161 3.30 18.97 -10.35
CA ALA A 161 3.94 19.06 -9.05
C ALA A 161 5.46 18.99 -9.08
N PHE A 162 6.06 18.30 -10.08
CA PHE A 162 7.46 17.90 -10.05
C PHE A 162 8.18 18.05 -11.39
N ASP A 163 9.46 18.39 -11.32
CA ASP A 163 10.37 18.13 -12.43
C ASP A 163 10.66 16.62 -12.57
N GLU A 164 10.89 16.14 -13.80
CA GLU A 164 11.20 14.71 -14.06
C GLU A 164 12.44 14.18 -13.33
N LYS A 165 13.35 15.07 -12.93
CA LYS A 165 14.51 14.72 -12.09
C LYS A 165 14.12 14.39 -10.64
N GLU A 166 12.93 14.79 -10.19
CA GLU A 166 12.39 14.50 -8.87
C GLU A 166 11.43 13.30 -8.92
N VAL A 167 10.41 13.42 -9.78
CA VAL A 167 9.42 12.37 -10.03
C VAL A 167 9.08 12.34 -11.50
N ALA A 168 9.15 11.16 -12.09
CA ALA A 168 8.70 10.92 -13.44
C ALA A 168 7.63 9.84 -13.47
N ILE A 169 6.77 9.87 -14.48
CA ILE A 169 5.75 8.85 -14.73
C ILE A 169 5.84 8.36 -16.17
N PHE A 170 5.80 7.05 -16.33
CA PHE A 170 5.71 6.41 -17.63
C PHE A 170 4.39 5.68 -17.77
N GLU A 171 3.73 5.95 -18.88
CA GLU A 171 2.47 5.35 -19.30
C GLU A 171 2.75 4.23 -20.29
N GLY A 172 1.89 3.23 -20.39
CA GLY A 172 2.01 2.15 -21.35
C GLY A 172 1.73 0.77 -20.76
N GLU A 173 1.88 -0.22 -21.62
CA GLU A 173 1.59 -1.63 -21.33
C GLU A 173 2.75 -2.35 -20.62
N VAL A 174 2.70 -3.69 -20.61
CA VAL A 174 3.66 -4.54 -19.89
C VAL A 174 5.11 -4.36 -20.36
N GLU A 175 5.33 -3.98 -21.62
CA GLU A 175 6.66 -3.74 -22.18
C GLU A 175 7.36 -2.56 -21.50
N VAL A 176 6.60 -1.50 -21.14
CA VAL A 176 7.15 -0.35 -20.40
C VAL A 176 7.53 -0.75 -18.98
N ALA A 177 6.69 -1.56 -18.32
CA ALA A 177 7.02 -2.10 -16.99
C ALA A 177 8.29 -2.97 -17.04
N THR A 178 8.45 -3.79 -18.07
CA THR A 178 9.63 -4.66 -18.26
C THR A 178 10.89 -3.84 -18.44
N GLU A 179 10.85 -2.80 -19.29
CA GLU A 179 12.00 -1.91 -19.52
C GLU A 179 12.39 -1.12 -18.25
N LEU A 180 11.38 -0.69 -17.47
CA LEU A 180 11.63 -0.06 -16.17
C LEU A 180 12.30 -1.05 -15.21
N LEU A 181 11.85 -2.30 -15.16
CA LEU A 181 12.43 -3.33 -14.29
C LEU A 181 13.86 -3.73 -14.68
N ASP A 182 14.31 -3.46 -15.89
CA ASP A 182 15.69 -3.68 -16.32
C ASP A 182 16.64 -2.53 -15.88
N GLN A 183 16.11 -1.39 -15.38
CA GLN A 183 16.95 -0.31 -14.84
C GLN A 183 17.42 -0.64 -13.41
N PRO A 184 18.64 -0.24 -13.02
CA PRO A 184 19.22 -0.54 -11.70
C PRO A 184 18.67 0.39 -10.61
N PHE A 185 17.38 0.27 -10.30
CA PHE A 185 16.75 0.97 -9.18
C PHE A 185 17.36 0.55 -7.84
N ASP A 186 17.30 1.44 -6.86
CA ASP A 186 17.75 1.17 -5.50
C ASP A 186 16.65 0.50 -4.65
N HIS A 187 15.38 0.73 -5.01
CA HIS A 187 14.20 0.11 -4.40
C HIS A 187 13.03 0.02 -5.39
N ILE A 188 12.29 -1.07 -5.33
CA ILE A 188 11.08 -1.26 -6.14
C ILE A 188 9.91 -1.54 -5.20
N PHE A 189 8.88 -0.69 -5.27
CA PHE A 189 7.60 -0.89 -4.61
C PHE A 189 6.57 -1.39 -5.63
N PHE A 190 5.95 -2.49 -5.35
CA PHE A 190 4.96 -3.10 -6.24
C PHE A 190 3.71 -3.53 -5.47
N THR A 191 2.54 -3.15 -5.97
CA THR A 191 1.26 -3.67 -5.52
C THR A 191 0.56 -4.41 -6.66
N GLY A 192 0.21 -5.68 -6.44
CA GLY A 192 -0.43 -6.48 -7.48
C GLY A 192 -0.54 -7.96 -7.15
N SER A 193 -0.48 -8.82 -8.18
CA SER A 193 -0.59 -10.27 -8.00
C SER A 193 0.73 -10.90 -7.54
N THR A 194 0.64 -12.00 -6.80
CA THR A 194 1.79 -12.80 -6.36
C THR A 194 2.68 -13.26 -7.53
N ASN A 195 2.09 -13.60 -8.67
CA ASN A 195 2.84 -14.02 -9.84
C ASN A 195 3.70 -12.89 -10.41
N VAL A 196 3.14 -11.68 -10.53
CA VAL A 196 3.91 -10.51 -10.99
C VAL A 196 4.91 -10.07 -9.92
N GLY A 197 4.59 -10.17 -8.63
CA GLY A 197 5.52 -9.90 -7.54
C GLY A 197 6.79 -10.75 -7.62
N LYS A 198 6.68 -12.04 -7.99
CA LYS A 198 7.84 -12.91 -8.24
C LYS A 198 8.70 -12.42 -9.41
N ILE A 199 8.08 -11.91 -10.48
CA ILE A 199 8.80 -11.32 -11.63
C ILE A 199 9.55 -10.07 -11.18
N VAL A 200 8.89 -9.17 -10.44
CA VAL A 200 9.51 -7.95 -9.88
C VAL A 200 10.68 -8.30 -8.98
N MET A 201 10.53 -9.25 -8.06
CA MET A 201 11.60 -9.70 -7.17
C MET A 201 12.79 -10.29 -7.96
N THR A 202 12.52 -11.06 -9.01
CA THR A 202 13.57 -11.63 -9.88
C THR A 202 14.33 -10.54 -10.62
N ALA A 203 13.63 -9.51 -11.11
CA ALA A 203 14.27 -8.37 -11.77
C ALA A 203 15.12 -7.56 -10.78
N ALA A 204 14.60 -7.26 -9.59
CA ALA A 204 15.32 -6.56 -8.53
C ALA A 204 16.61 -7.26 -8.11
N ALA A 205 16.62 -8.60 -8.07
CA ALA A 205 17.78 -9.40 -7.70
C ALA A 205 18.99 -9.19 -8.63
N LYS A 206 18.76 -8.84 -9.91
CA LYS A 206 19.85 -8.54 -10.88
C LYS A 206 20.72 -7.35 -10.42
N HIS A 207 20.13 -6.43 -9.66
CA HIS A 207 20.75 -5.17 -9.25
C HIS A 207 20.90 -5.05 -7.72
N LEU A 208 20.59 -6.10 -6.97
CA LEU A 208 20.53 -6.09 -5.50
C LEU A 208 19.59 -4.99 -4.96
N ALA A 209 18.57 -4.61 -5.74
CA ALA A 209 17.58 -3.67 -5.31
C ALA A 209 16.70 -4.28 -4.20
N SER A 210 16.38 -3.50 -3.18
CA SER A 210 15.40 -3.92 -2.19
C SER A 210 13.98 -3.85 -2.78
N VAL A 211 13.07 -4.67 -2.27
CA VAL A 211 11.68 -4.71 -2.73
C VAL A 211 10.69 -4.58 -1.59
N THR A 212 9.58 -3.88 -1.83
CA THR A 212 8.34 -3.98 -1.06
C THR A 212 7.27 -4.54 -1.98
N LEU A 213 6.67 -5.64 -1.62
CA LEU A 213 5.67 -6.35 -2.41
C LEU A 213 4.37 -6.41 -1.62
N GLU A 214 3.36 -5.67 -2.08
CA GLU A 214 1.99 -5.71 -1.55
C GLU A 214 1.14 -6.58 -2.47
N LEU A 215 0.90 -7.80 -2.05
CA LEU A 215 0.29 -8.83 -2.89
C LEU A 215 -1.14 -9.14 -2.43
N GLY A 216 -1.68 -10.22 -2.90
CA GLY A 216 -3.04 -10.63 -2.59
C GLY A 216 -3.12 -11.64 -1.45
N GLY A 217 -4.29 -12.19 -1.29
CA GLY A 217 -4.56 -13.26 -0.34
C GLY A 217 -6.03 -13.58 -0.26
N LYS A 218 -6.36 -14.62 0.49
CA LYS A 218 -7.71 -15.04 0.82
C LYS A 218 -7.92 -14.79 2.31
N SER A 219 -8.48 -13.63 2.67
CA SER A 219 -8.61 -13.18 4.06
C SER A 219 -9.64 -14.00 4.84
N PRO A 220 -9.23 -14.92 5.72
CA PRO A 220 -10.12 -15.68 6.57
C PRO A 220 -10.81 -14.77 7.58
N THR A 221 -12.07 -15.08 7.87
CA THR A 221 -12.85 -14.39 8.89
C THR A 221 -13.44 -15.42 9.85
N ILE A 222 -13.06 -15.36 11.10
CA ILE A 222 -13.47 -16.30 12.15
C ILE A 222 -14.54 -15.62 12.99
N ILE A 223 -15.70 -16.25 13.15
CA ILE A 223 -16.84 -15.72 13.88
C ILE A 223 -17.17 -16.65 15.04
N ASP A 224 -17.00 -16.13 16.25
CA ASP A 224 -17.41 -16.82 17.47
C ASP A 224 -18.94 -16.82 17.59
N SER A 225 -19.53 -17.95 17.98
CA SER A 225 -20.97 -18.09 18.17
C SER A 225 -21.57 -17.19 19.23
N GLU A 226 -20.76 -16.71 20.18
CA GLU A 226 -21.18 -15.79 21.26
C GLU A 226 -21.02 -14.32 20.89
N TYR A 227 -20.43 -14.02 19.74
CA TYR A 227 -20.34 -12.66 19.26
C TYR A 227 -21.70 -12.18 18.72
N ASP A 228 -21.90 -10.86 18.65
CA ASP A 228 -23.07 -10.28 17.99
C ASP A 228 -23.04 -10.57 16.48
N LEU A 229 -23.83 -11.55 16.06
CA LEU A 229 -23.87 -12.00 14.67
C LEU A 229 -24.39 -10.92 13.71
N MET A 230 -25.25 -9.98 14.18
CA MET A 230 -25.73 -8.88 13.36
C MET A 230 -24.63 -7.83 13.16
N ASP A 231 -23.85 -7.49 14.18
CA ASP A 231 -22.71 -6.59 14.07
C ASP A 231 -21.64 -7.18 13.13
N ALA A 232 -21.28 -8.45 13.31
CA ALA A 232 -20.36 -9.15 12.43
C ALA A 232 -20.82 -9.14 10.97
N ALA A 233 -22.11 -9.45 10.73
CA ALA A 233 -22.67 -9.47 9.38
C ALA A 233 -22.61 -8.09 8.70
N LYS A 234 -22.93 -7.01 9.42
CA LYS A 234 -22.84 -5.64 8.88
C LYS A 234 -21.40 -5.27 8.48
N LYS A 235 -20.43 -5.51 9.36
CA LYS A 235 -19.02 -5.19 9.11
C LYS A 235 -18.46 -6.02 7.97
N ILE A 236 -18.73 -7.32 7.96
CA ILE A 236 -18.28 -8.22 6.89
C ILE A 236 -18.91 -7.81 5.55
N ALA A 237 -20.21 -7.50 5.51
CA ALA A 237 -20.86 -7.06 4.28
C ALA A 237 -20.21 -5.76 3.74
N VAL A 238 -20.03 -4.74 4.58
CA VAL A 238 -19.34 -3.51 4.18
C VAL A 238 -17.94 -3.81 3.66
N GLY A 239 -17.11 -4.54 4.41
CA GLY A 239 -15.74 -4.86 4.01
C GLY A 239 -15.66 -5.72 2.75
N LYS A 240 -16.69 -6.54 2.47
CA LYS A 240 -16.76 -7.38 1.26
C LYS A 240 -17.23 -6.63 0.04
N PHE A 241 -18.20 -5.71 0.17
CA PHE A 241 -18.84 -5.09 -0.99
C PHE A 241 -18.22 -3.75 -1.41
N VAL A 242 -17.44 -3.08 -0.55
CA VAL A 242 -16.63 -1.93 -0.96
C VAL A 242 -15.75 -2.32 -2.14
N ASN A 243 -15.71 -1.48 -3.16
CA ASN A 243 -15.04 -1.70 -4.44
C ASN A 243 -15.44 -3.03 -5.10
N ALA A 244 -16.69 -3.47 -4.92
CA ALA A 244 -17.22 -4.75 -5.41
C ALA A 244 -16.37 -5.98 -4.97
N GLY A 245 -15.72 -5.91 -3.80
CA GLY A 245 -14.85 -6.96 -3.27
C GLY A 245 -13.46 -7.03 -3.91
N GLN A 246 -13.13 -6.11 -4.79
CA GLN A 246 -11.85 -6.03 -5.49
C GLN A 246 -10.78 -5.38 -4.60
N THR A 247 -10.62 -5.92 -3.38
CA THR A 247 -9.73 -5.41 -2.34
C THR A 247 -8.90 -6.56 -1.78
N CYS A 248 -7.61 -6.38 -1.72
CA CYS A 248 -6.64 -7.42 -1.31
C CYS A 248 -6.88 -7.96 0.12
N ILE A 249 -7.55 -7.17 0.95
CA ILE A 249 -7.91 -7.48 2.34
C ILE A 249 -9.43 -7.68 2.53
N ALA A 250 -10.24 -7.80 1.46
CA ALA A 250 -11.67 -8.07 1.62
C ALA A 250 -11.89 -9.42 2.31
N PRO A 251 -12.82 -9.55 3.27
CA PRO A 251 -13.24 -10.83 3.82
C PRO A 251 -13.57 -11.81 2.70
N ASP A 252 -13.00 -13.03 2.73
CA ASP A 252 -13.16 -13.98 1.63
C ASP A 252 -13.94 -15.22 2.05
N TYR A 253 -13.50 -15.94 3.06
CA TYR A 253 -14.20 -17.10 3.59
C TYR A 253 -14.41 -17.04 5.10
N LEU A 254 -15.49 -17.65 5.57
CA LEU A 254 -15.92 -17.55 6.95
C LEU A 254 -15.76 -18.89 7.65
N PHE A 255 -15.16 -18.86 8.84
CA PHE A 255 -15.22 -19.94 9.81
C PHE A 255 -16.25 -19.60 10.89
N ILE A 256 -17.28 -20.42 10.99
CA ILE A 256 -18.36 -20.24 11.97
C ILE A 256 -18.78 -21.61 12.50
N LYS A 257 -19.18 -21.69 13.76
CA LYS A 257 -19.73 -22.93 14.32
C LYS A 257 -20.98 -23.38 13.58
N LYS A 258 -21.09 -24.68 13.36
CA LYS A 258 -22.18 -25.29 12.58
C LYS A 258 -23.57 -24.97 13.13
N ASP A 259 -23.71 -24.91 14.44
CA ASP A 259 -24.99 -24.65 15.14
C ASP A 259 -25.55 -23.24 14.91
N VAL A 260 -24.72 -22.27 14.54
CA VAL A 260 -25.13 -20.89 14.25
C VAL A 260 -25.01 -20.53 12.77
N GLN A 261 -24.51 -21.44 11.93
CA GLN A 261 -24.22 -21.18 10.51
C GLN A 261 -25.44 -20.68 9.73
N ASP A 262 -26.58 -21.41 9.82
CA ASP A 262 -27.80 -21.05 9.09
C ASP A 262 -28.41 -19.75 9.59
N LYS A 263 -28.35 -19.50 10.90
CA LYS A 263 -28.77 -18.25 11.50
C LYS A 263 -27.94 -17.08 10.98
N PHE A 264 -26.61 -17.22 10.94
CA PHE A 264 -25.70 -16.19 10.43
C PHE A 264 -25.93 -15.94 8.93
N ALA A 265 -26.11 -17.00 8.14
CA ALA A 265 -26.39 -16.88 6.71
C ALA A 265 -27.68 -16.08 6.44
N GLY A 266 -28.74 -16.32 7.22
CA GLY A 266 -29.99 -15.55 7.13
C GLY A 266 -29.82 -14.07 7.53
N ILE A 267 -29.03 -13.82 8.57
CA ILE A 267 -28.71 -12.44 9.00
C ILE A 267 -27.90 -11.72 7.91
N LEU A 268 -26.85 -12.37 7.39
CA LEU A 268 -25.99 -11.80 6.35
C LEU A 268 -26.79 -11.52 5.06
N GLN A 269 -27.68 -12.43 4.65
CA GLN A 269 -28.59 -12.24 3.52
C GLN A 269 -29.47 -11.00 3.73
N THR A 270 -30.03 -10.82 4.95
CA THR A 270 -30.85 -9.64 5.28
C THR A 270 -30.05 -8.35 5.19
N VAL A 271 -28.83 -8.33 5.73
CA VAL A 271 -27.94 -7.16 5.69
C VAL A 271 -27.56 -6.82 4.25
N VAL A 272 -27.20 -7.81 3.44
CA VAL A 272 -26.85 -7.62 2.03
C VAL A 272 -28.04 -7.08 1.24
N ASN A 273 -29.22 -7.66 1.41
CA ASN A 273 -30.43 -7.19 0.72
C ASN A 273 -30.81 -5.76 1.08
N ALA A 274 -30.61 -5.36 2.33
CA ALA A 274 -30.96 -4.01 2.81
C ALA A 274 -29.96 -2.91 2.40
N GLY A 275 -28.68 -3.27 2.19
CA GLY A 275 -27.63 -2.27 2.02
C GLY A 275 -26.89 -2.27 0.68
N PHE A 276 -26.99 -3.38 -0.10
CA PHE A 276 -26.15 -3.58 -1.28
C PHE A 276 -26.91 -4.08 -2.51
N MET A 277 -28.25 -4.04 -2.49
CA MET A 277 -29.10 -4.45 -3.61
C MET A 277 -29.81 -3.23 -4.18
N GLU A 278 -29.65 -2.97 -5.46
CA GLU A 278 -30.61 -2.19 -6.23
C GLU A 278 -31.80 -3.10 -6.61
N ASP A 279 -32.98 -2.54 -6.85
CA ASP A 279 -34.26 -3.24 -6.91
C ASP A 279 -34.36 -4.46 -7.87
N ASP A 280 -33.36 -4.71 -8.73
CA ASP A 280 -33.41 -5.77 -9.77
C ASP A 280 -32.20 -6.72 -9.81
N HIS A 281 -31.26 -6.69 -8.86
CA HIS A 281 -30.03 -7.48 -8.97
C HIS A 281 -29.90 -8.50 -7.83
N THR A 282 -30.14 -9.77 -8.14
CA THR A 282 -29.75 -10.88 -7.27
C THR A 282 -28.21 -11.03 -7.29
N PRO A 283 -27.56 -11.14 -6.10
CA PRO A 283 -26.11 -11.40 -6.06
C PRO A 283 -25.81 -12.71 -6.80
N ASP A 284 -24.76 -12.69 -7.63
CA ASP A 284 -24.27 -13.90 -8.28
C ASP A 284 -23.77 -14.89 -7.20
N ARG A 285 -24.62 -15.85 -6.84
CA ARG A 285 -24.35 -16.88 -5.81
C ARG A 285 -23.13 -17.75 -6.12
N SER A 286 -22.68 -17.81 -7.37
CA SER A 286 -21.53 -18.62 -7.77
C SER A 286 -20.22 -18.11 -7.17
N LYS A 287 -20.14 -16.81 -6.83
CA LYS A 287 -18.94 -16.20 -6.21
C LYS A 287 -18.77 -16.53 -4.73
N PHE A 288 -19.81 -17.01 -4.04
CA PHE A 288 -19.74 -17.37 -2.62
C PHE A 288 -19.39 -18.82 -2.33
N THR A 289 -19.37 -19.70 -3.34
CA THR A 289 -19.20 -21.15 -3.15
C THR A 289 -17.79 -21.67 -3.35
N GLN A 290 -16.87 -20.85 -3.84
CA GLN A 290 -15.50 -21.30 -4.02
C GLN A 290 -14.70 -21.14 -2.71
N ILE A 291 -14.87 -22.13 -1.82
CA ILE A 291 -13.97 -22.30 -0.66
C ILE A 291 -12.63 -22.74 -1.24
N VAL A 292 -11.71 -21.80 -1.28
CA VAL A 292 -10.35 -22.08 -1.76
C VAL A 292 -9.57 -22.73 -0.63
N ASN A 293 -9.33 -24.01 -0.75
CA ASN A 293 -8.51 -24.82 0.17
C ASN A 293 -6.99 -24.59 0.02
N ASP A 294 -6.55 -23.54 -0.65
CA ASP A 294 -5.13 -23.26 -0.78
C ASP A 294 -4.64 -22.39 0.36
N ARG A 295 -3.69 -22.98 1.08
CA ARG A 295 -3.12 -22.53 2.37
C ARG A 295 -2.08 -21.43 2.25
N ASP A 296 -2.21 -20.52 1.31
CA ASP A 296 -1.36 -19.34 1.20
C ASP A 296 -1.60 -18.38 2.37
N LYS A 297 -0.53 -17.81 2.92
CA LYS A 297 -0.64 -16.87 4.03
C LYS A 297 -1.37 -15.61 3.56
N PRO A 298 -2.52 -15.26 4.18
CA PRO A 298 -3.33 -14.13 3.75
C PRO A 298 -2.69 -12.80 4.11
N LEU A 299 -3.04 -11.75 3.38
CA LEU A 299 -2.66 -10.39 3.71
C LEU A 299 -3.37 -9.90 4.98
N ALA A 300 -4.62 -10.32 5.20
CA ALA A 300 -5.35 -10.00 6.43
C ALA A 300 -6.11 -11.20 6.98
N LEU A 301 -6.33 -11.19 8.32
CA LEU A 301 -7.13 -12.16 9.07
C LEU A 301 -8.07 -11.41 10.01
N TYR A 302 -9.29 -11.91 10.17
CA TYR A 302 -10.32 -11.29 10.98
C TYR A 302 -10.88 -12.25 12.02
N VAL A 303 -11.07 -11.76 13.25
CA VAL A 303 -11.67 -12.52 14.35
C VAL A 303 -12.77 -11.71 15.00
N PHE A 304 -13.98 -12.24 15.02
CA PHE A 304 -15.12 -11.68 15.76
C PHE A 304 -15.36 -12.51 17.01
N SER A 305 -14.91 -12.04 18.17
CA SER A 305 -15.10 -12.70 19.46
C SER A 305 -14.96 -11.72 20.61
N LYS A 306 -15.61 -12.05 21.75
CA LYS A 306 -15.39 -11.42 23.06
C LYS A 306 -14.54 -12.31 23.97
N ASN A 307 -14.26 -13.53 23.53
CA ASN A 307 -13.43 -14.50 24.25
C ASN A 307 -11.95 -14.24 23.96
N GLN A 308 -11.22 -13.73 24.95
CA GLN A 308 -9.79 -13.40 24.78
C GLN A 308 -8.95 -14.65 24.51
N ASP A 309 -9.25 -15.79 25.13
CA ASP A 309 -8.51 -17.04 24.90
C ASP A 309 -8.62 -17.51 23.44
N LEU A 310 -9.80 -17.36 22.83
CA LEU A 310 -9.98 -17.65 21.41
C LEU A 310 -9.19 -16.69 20.52
N ILE A 311 -9.23 -15.39 20.82
CA ILE A 311 -8.48 -14.37 20.09
C ILE A 311 -6.99 -14.68 20.15
N ASP A 312 -6.47 -14.90 21.35
CA ASP A 312 -5.05 -15.21 21.57
C ASP A 312 -4.63 -16.50 20.89
N ASN A 313 -5.47 -17.55 20.98
CA ASN A 313 -5.22 -18.81 20.29
C ASN A 313 -5.11 -18.64 18.77
N VAL A 314 -6.02 -17.89 18.15
CA VAL A 314 -5.98 -17.63 16.71
C VAL A 314 -4.72 -16.84 16.33
N LEU A 315 -4.41 -15.76 17.04
CA LEU A 315 -3.24 -14.93 16.78
C LEU A 315 -1.91 -15.68 16.96
N GLN A 316 -1.84 -16.60 17.91
CA GLN A 316 -0.63 -17.40 18.18
C GLN A 316 -0.42 -18.56 17.21
N HIS A 317 -1.50 -19.14 16.68
CA HIS A 317 -1.42 -20.36 15.87
C HIS A 317 -1.67 -20.13 14.37
N THR A 318 -1.88 -18.89 13.95
CA THR A 318 -2.03 -18.53 12.53
C THR A 318 -1.00 -17.47 12.13
N THR A 319 -0.73 -17.40 10.83
CA THR A 319 0.15 -16.35 10.27
C THR A 319 -0.59 -15.60 9.16
N SER A 320 -0.62 -14.27 9.29
CA SER A 320 -1.13 -13.34 8.28
C SER A 320 -0.23 -12.11 8.22
N GLY A 321 -0.35 -11.32 7.17
CA GLY A 321 0.31 -10.01 7.10
C GLY A 321 -0.19 -9.09 8.20
N ASN A 322 -1.50 -9.04 8.37
CA ASN A 322 -2.19 -8.20 9.36
C ASN A 322 -3.36 -8.96 9.98
N ALA A 323 -3.86 -8.46 11.13
CA ALA A 323 -5.09 -8.96 11.73
C ALA A 323 -5.96 -7.81 12.27
N ALA A 324 -7.28 -8.00 12.28
CA ALA A 324 -8.19 -7.11 13.00
C ALA A 324 -9.19 -7.92 13.84
N ILE A 325 -9.46 -7.42 15.05
CA ILE A 325 -10.36 -8.03 16.00
C ILE A 325 -11.65 -7.20 16.04
N ASN A 326 -12.78 -7.88 15.89
CA ASN A 326 -14.13 -7.31 15.93
C ASN A 326 -14.41 -6.21 14.88
N ASP A 327 -13.59 -6.19 13.82
CA ASP A 327 -13.81 -5.36 12.64
C ASP A 327 -13.09 -5.96 11.41
N VAL A 328 -13.30 -5.36 10.23
CA VAL A 328 -12.64 -5.76 8.99
C VAL A 328 -12.13 -4.52 8.23
N VAL A 329 -11.04 -4.66 7.50
CA VAL A 329 -10.44 -3.63 6.61
C VAL A 329 -9.86 -2.41 7.34
N VAL A 330 -10.40 -2.01 8.50
CA VAL A 330 -10.09 -0.75 9.20
C VAL A 330 -8.61 -0.57 9.56
N HIS A 331 -7.88 -1.67 9.82
CA HIS A 331 -6.45 -1.64 10.15
C HIS A 331 -5.60 -1.02 9.05
N PHE A 332 -6.04 -1.07 7.78
CA PHE A 332 -5.39 -0.38 6.67
C PHE A 332 -5.37 1.14 6.84
N SER A 333 -6.38 1.71 7.49
CA SER A 333 -6.51 3.16 7.68
C SER A 333 -5.76 3.70 8.88
N ASP A 334 -5.19 2.82 9.73
CA ASP A 334 -4.43 3.20 10.92
C ASP A 334 -2.95 3.39 10.58
N VAL A 335 -2.50 4.63 10.51
CA VAL A 335 -1.11 5.00 10.18
C VAL A 335 -0.09 4.62 11.27
N ASN A 336 -0.55 4.24 12.47
CA ASN A 336 0.31 3.76 13.54
C ASN A 336 0.65 2.26 13.42
N LEU A 337 -0.03 1.55 12.52
CA LEU A 337 0.21 0.13 12.27
C LEU A 337 0.98 -0.06 10.96
N PRO A 338 1.98 -0.98 10.93
CA PRO A 338 2.55 -1.42 9.66
C PRO A 338 1.47 -2.12 8.84
N PHE A 339 1.44 -1.86 7.55
CA PHE A 339 0.62 -2.61 6.62
C PHE A 339 1.51 -3.32 5.60
N GLY A 340 1.40 -4.63 5.52
CA GLY A 340 2.19 -5.44 4.62
C GLY A 340 1.92 -6.93 4.76
N GLY A 341 2.33 -7.69 3.76
CA GLY A 341 2.11 -9.13 3.68
C GLY A 341 3.26 -9.96 4.22
N VAL A 342 3.07 -11.28 4.19
CA VAL A 342 4.07 -12.27 4.57
C VAL A 342 4.11 -13.40 3.54
N ASN A 343 5.28 -13.72 3.00
CA ASN A 343 5.51 -14.72 1.96
C ASN A 343 4.64 -14.47 0.70
N THR A 344 3.60 -15.28 0.47
CA THR A 344 2.73 -15.20 -0.71
C THR A 344 1.86 -13.94 -0.73
N SER A 345 1.62 -13.31 0.42
CA SER A 345 0.87 -12.04 0.52
C SER A 345 1.74 -10.79 0.50
N GLY A 346 3.06 -10.91 0.59
CA GLY A 346 3.95 -9.75 0.47
C GLY A 346 5.29 -9.87 1.16
N ILE A 347 6.08 -8.83 0.99
CA ILE A 347 7.40 -8.59 1.61
C ILE A 347 7.50 -7.12 1.94
N GLY A 348 7.96 -6.78 3.14
CA GLY A 348 8.02 -5.41 3.63
C GLY A 348 6.70 -4.91 4.17
N SER A 349 6.67 -3.67 4.62
CA SER A 349 5.46 -3.02 5.11
C SER A 349 5.56 -1.50 4.94
N TYR A 350 4.41 -0.83 4.85
CA TYR A 350 4.37 0.61 4.70
C TYR A 350 3.25 1.23 5.56
N HIS A 351 2.88 2.44 5.38
CA HIS A 351 2.07 3.38 6.15
C HIS A 351 2.83 4.09 7.27
N GLY A 352 2.57 5.38 7.42
CA GLY A 352 3.17 6.21 8.45
C GLY A 352 4.70 6.07 8.48
N VAL A 353 5.25 5.96 9.68
CA VAL A 353 6.69 5.78 9.89
C VAL A 353 7.26 4.51 9.24
N TYR A 354 6.45 3.48 9.07
CA TYR A 354 6.92 2.23 8.44
C TYR A 354 7.19 2.46 6.94
N GLY A 355 6.35 3.25 6.25
CA GLY A 355 6.60 3.64 4.87
C GLY A 355 7.87 4.49 4.73
N PHE A 356 8.06 5.47 5.60
CA PHE A 356 9.30 6.26 5.62
C PHE A 356 10.54 5.37 5.78
N LYS A 357 10.51 4.43 6.74
CA LYS A 357 11.61 3.47 6.99
C LYS A 357 11.83 2.54 5.81
N GLU A 358 10.77 2.03 5.20
CA GLU A 358 10.85 1.11 4.06
C GLU A 358 11.54 1.75 2.85
N PHE A 359 11.34 3.04 2.62
CA PHE A 359 12.03 3.81 1.59
C PHE A 359 13.37 4.41 2.04
N SER A 360 13.81 4.13 3.26
CA SER A 360 15.07 4.59 3.83
C SER A 360 16.07 3.45 4.02
N HIS A 361 17.36 3.78 4.04
CA HIS A 361 18.42 2.94 4.57
C HIS A 361 18.68 3.33 6.04
N GLU A 362 18.48 2.40 6.97
CA GLU A 362 18.83 2.59 8.38
C GLU A 362 20.33 2.36 8.58
N LYS A 363 21.03 3.41 9.00
CA LYS A 363 22.49 3.42 9.16
C LYS A 363 22.87 3.54 10.62
N GLY A 364 23.58 2.55 11.13
CA GLY A 364 24.22 2.61 12.44
C GLY A 364 25.51 3.45 12.39
N VAL A 365 25.68 4.39 13.34
CA VAL A 365 26.89 5.19 13.50
C VAL A 365 27.41 5.01 14.93
N PHE A 366 28.65 4.56 15.06
CA PHE A 366 29.35 4.45 16.31
C PHE A 366 30.21 5.71 16.54
N ILE A 367 30.07 6.32 17.70
CA ILE A 367 30.79 7.54 18.08
C ILE A 367 31.63 7.24 19.32
N GLN A 368 32.95 7.25 19.18
CA GLN A 368 33.87 7.17 20.31
C GLN A 368 34.14 8.58 20.83
N ALA A 369 34.05 8.80 22.15
CA ALA A 369 34.49 10.06 22.73
C ALA A 369 35.97 10.32 22.40
N SER A 370 36.27 11.51 21.89
CA SER A 370 37.65 11.95 21.74
C SER A 370 38.27 12.10 23.13
N LYS A 371 39.43 11.48 23.36
CA LYS A 371 40.23 11.64 24.56
C LYS A 371 40.79 13.05 24.68
#